data_40d908cfe0c6d8c27b146eb3d0f24213
#
_entry.id   40d908cfe0c6d8c27b146eb3d0f24213
#
_cell.length_a   1.000
_cell.length_b   1.000
_cell.length_c   1.000
_cell.angle_alpha   90.00
_cell.angle_beta   90.00
_cell.angle_gamma   90.00
#
_symmetry.space_group_name_H-M   'P 1'
#
loop_
_entity.id
_entity.type
_entity.pdbx_description
1 polymer ?
#
loop_
_entity_poly.entity_id
_entity_poly.type
_entity_poly.pdbx_seq_one_letter_code
_entity_poly.pdbx_strand_id
1 'polypeptide(L)'
;MNINLNDNLTDEEIDQLVKTRNELTLKIDSHFKKKKIAKINNNKKYIGKCYKDTRAMDHITYMNVIGVVMNNEYRVNVIAFETPFKFFADAPDSTLCGDELIWTEDFGLFCFDVAHGEGRVIDNLEEISSEEWSKALDDCVVKIRCY
;
A
#
# COMPACT_ATOMS: atom_id res chain seq x y z
N MET A 1 3.60 12.04 -37.67
CA MET A 1 3.29 11.09 -38.75
C MET A 1 1.79 11.21 -39.01
N ASN A 2 1.40 11.95 -40.04
CA ASN A 2 0.00 12.09 -40.44
C ASN A 2 -0.38 10.87 -41.27
N ILE A 3 -1.18 9.99 -40.75
CA ILE A 3 -1.75 8.89 -41.52
C ILE A 3 -2.97 9.45 -42.23
N ASN A 4 -2.85 9.71 -43.50
CA ASN A 4 -3.98 10.01 -44.37
C ASN A 4 -4.73 8.68 -44.57
N LEU A 5 -5.80 8.49 -43.82
CA LEU A 5 -6.73 7.39 -44.06
C LEU A 5 -7.54 7.71 -45.31
N ASN A 6 -7.07 7.25 -46.47
CA ASN A 6 -7.90 7.18 -47.63
C ASN A 6 -9.01 6.14 -47.39
N ASP A 7 -10.25 6.51 -47.66
CA ASP A 7 -11.46 5.70 -47.44
C ASP A 7 -11.58 4.44 -48.32
N ASN A 8 -10.50 4.01 -49.01
CA ASN A 8 -10.47 2.91 -49.94
C ASN A 8 -9.35 1.90 -49.65
N LEU A 9 -9.24 1.47 -48.38
CA LEU A 9 -8.33 0.39 -48.05
C LEU A 9 -8.94 -0.95 -48.50
N THR A 10 -8.11 -1.81 -49.08
CA THR A 10 -8.52 -3.19 -49.38
C THR A 10 -8.63 -4.02 -48.09
N ASP A 11 -9.40 -5.10 -48.10
CA ASP A 11 -9.54 -6.01 -46.97
C ASP A 11 -8.18 -6.52 -46.48
N GLU A 12 -7.25 -6.81 -47.40
CA GLU A 12 -5.89 -7.24 -47.09
C GLU A 12 -5.06 -6.16 -46.35
N GLU A 13 -5.23 -4.90 -46.75
CA GLU A 13 -4.56 -3.78 -46.07
C GLU A 13 -5.15 -3.56 -44.65
N ILE A 14 -6.44 -3.72 -44.50
CA ILE A 14 -7.13 -3.65 -43.19
C ILE A 14 -6.61 -4.76 -42.29
N ASP A 15 -6.54 -5.99 -42.77
CA ASP A 15 -6.03 -7.12 -41.98
C ASP A 15 -4.57 -6.91 -41.54
N GLN A 16 -3.72 -6.38 -42.43
CA GLN A 16 -2.34 -6.06 -42.09
C GLN A 16 -2.24 -4.96 -41.03
N LEU A 17 -3.08 -3.92 -41.07
CA LEU A 17 -3.16 -2.88 -40.07
C LEU A 17 -3.63 -3.41 -38.70
N VAL A 18 -4.65 -4.28 -38.71
CA VAL A 18 -5.14 -4.94 -37.50
C VAL A 18 -4.05 -5.79 -36.86
N LYS A 19 -3.31 -6.57 -37.63
CA LYS A 19 -2.18 -7.37 -37.15
C LYS A 19 -1.11 -6.50 -36.52
N THR A 20 -0.71 -5.44 -37.23
CA THR A 20 0.30 -4.48 -36.73
C THR A 20 -0.13 -3.80 -35.44
N ARG A 21 -1.39 -3.38 -35.36
CA ARG A 21 -1.97 -2.80 -34.12
C ARG A 21 -1.88 -3.79 -32.96
N ASN A 22 -2.27 -5.03 -33.18
CA ASN A 22 -2.25 -6.06 -32.14
C ASN A 22 -0.82 -6.33 -31.65
N GLU A 23 0.15 -6.43 -32.55
CA GLU A 23 1.57 -6.61 -32.22
C GLU A 23 2.12 -5.42 -31.40
N LEU A 24 1.77 -4.18 -31.78
CA LEU A 24 2.15 -2.98 -31.04
C LEU A 24 1.51 -2.96 -29.65
N THR A 25 0.24 -3.30 -29.54
CA THR A 25 -0.46 -3.38 -28.26
C THR A 25 0.24 -4.36 -27.31
N LEU A 26 0.55 -5.56 -27.77
CA LEU A 26 1.27 -6.56 -26.98
C LEU A 26 2.66 -6.06 -26.51
N LYS A 27 3.39 -5.36 -27.37
CA LYS A 27 4.69 -4.77 -27.00
C LYS A 27 4.54 -3.69 -25.93
N ILE A 28 3.55 -2.82 -26.07
CA ILE A 28 3.23 -1.75 -25.13
C ILE A 28 2.86 -2.37 -23.76
N ASP A 29 1.95 -3.32 -23.74
CA ASP A 29 1.51 -3.99 -22.50
C ASP A 29 2.68 -4.71 -21.80
N SER A 30 3.52 -5.40 -22.58
CA SER A 30 4.72 -6.04 -22.05
C SER A 30 5.70 -5.03 -21.42
N HIS A 31 5.88 -3.85 -22.06
CA HIS A 31 6.72 -2.79 -21.54
C HIS A 31 6.19 -2.25 -20.20
N PHE A 32 4.89 -1.92 -20.13
CA PHE A 32 4.28 -1.44 -18.90
C PHE A 32 4.32 -2.47 -17.79
N LYS A 33 4.06 -3.75 -18.11
CA LYS A 33 4.16 -4.85 -17.15
C LYS A 33 5.56 -4.97 -16.56
N LYS A 34 6.60 -4.93 -17.39
CA LYS A 34 8.00 -4.96 -16.94
C LYS A 34 8.33 -3.77 -16.04
N LYS A 35 7.88 -2.57 -16.42
CA LYS A 35 8.09 -1.35 -15.64
C LYS A 35 7.39 -1.40 -14.28
N LYS A 36 6.17 -1.92 -14.23
CA LYS A 36 5.43 -2.15 -12.99
C LYS A 36 6.15 -3.14 -12.07
N ILE A 37 6.58 -4.29 -12.60
CA ILE A 37 7.33 -5.29 -11.83
C ILE A 37 8.63 -4.70 -11.27
N ALA A 38 9.35 -3.90 -12.05
CA ALA A 38 10.57 -3.25 -11.58
C ALA A 38 10.30 -2.31 -10.40
N LYS A 39 9.22 -1.52 -10.44
CA LYS A 39 8.81 -0.66 -9.33
C LYS A 39 8.43 -1.47 -8.08
N ILE A 40 7.64 -2.54 -8.22
CA ILE A 40 7.29 -3.44 -7.11
C ILE A 40 8.56 -4.02 -6.47
N ASN A 41 9.52 -4.47 -7.30
CA ASN A 41 10.78 -4.99 -6.79
C ASN A 41 11.62 -3.94 -6.05
N ASN A 42 11.57 -2.68 -6.50
CA ASN A 42 12.25 -1.59 -5.82
C ASN A 42 11.65 -1.34 -4.42
N ASN A 43 10.36 -1.58 -4.22
CA ASN A 43 9.71 -1.43 -2.92
C ASN A 43 10.16 -2.47 -1.89
N LYS A 44 10.81 -3.57 -2.33
CA LYS A 44 11.37 -4.58 -1.42
C LYS A 44 12.42 -4.00 -0.46
N LYS A 45 13.03 -2.86 -0.80
CA LYS A 45 13.99 -2.14 0.07
C LYS A 45 13.40 -1.69 1.41
N TYR A 46 12.07 -1.62 1.50
CA TYR A 46 11.36 -1.23 2.72
C TYR A 46 11.06 -2.40 3.65
N ILE A 47 11.10 -3.65 3.15
CA ILE A 47 10.75 -4.84 3.95
C ILE A 47 11.67 -4.95 5.17
N GLY A 48 11.08 -5.12 6.34
CA GLY A 48 11.77 -5.19 7.63
C GLY A 48 12.09 -3.83 8.25
N LYS A 49 11.80 -2.73 7.57
CA LYS A 49 11.97 -1.39 8.14
C LYS A 49 10.75 -0.99 8.96
N CYS A 50 11.02 -0.22 10.00
CA CYS A 50 10.01 0.32 10.89
C CYS A 50 9.96 1.85 10.77
N TYR A 51 8.76 2.39 10.91
CA TYR A 51 8.50 3.82 10.75
C TYR A 51 7.56 4.33 11.84
N LYS A 52 7.67 5.62 12.11
CA LYS A 52 6.80 6.35 13.02
C LYS A 52 6.21 7.57 12.30
N ASP A 53 4.90 7.73 12.40
CA ASP A 53 4.17 8.90 11.92
C ASP A 53 3.64 9.70 13.11
N THR A 54 4.17 10.91 13.29
CA THR A 54 3.80 11.84 14.36
C THR A 54 3.00 13.04 13.86
N ARG A 55 2.52 13.01 12.63
CA ARG A 55 1.82 14.15 12.01
C ARG A 55 0.39 14.33 12.51
N ALA A 56 -0.21 13.31 13.07
CA ALA A 56 -1.48 13.45 13.76
C ALA A 56 -1.27 14.10 15.12
N MET A 57 -2.20 14.98 15.54
CA MET A 57 -2.07 15.73 16.79
C MET A 57 -2.41 14.91 18.03
N ASP A 58 -3.16 13.84 17.89
CA ASP A 58 -3.74 13.07 18.98
C ASP A 58 -3.24 11.63 19.09
N HIS A 59 -2.45 11.16 18.12
CA HIS A 59 -1.89 9.81 18.12
C HIS A 59 -0.57 9.72 17.35
N ILE A 60 0.17 8.67 17.61
CA ILE A 60 1.37 8.29 16.87
C ILE A 60 1.09 6.95 16.22
N THR A 61 1.31 6.85 14.91
CA THR A 61 1.20 5.58 14.19
C THR A 61 2.58 4.94 14.06
N TYR A 62 2.71 3.70 14.52
CA TYR A 62 3.90 2.88 14.34
C TYR A 62 3.65 1.84 13.26
N MET A 63 4.61 1.65 12.36
CA MET A 63 4.48 0.73 11.22
C MET A 63 5.71 -0.13 11.07
N ASN A 64 5.51 -1.42 10.72
CA ASN A 64 6.55 -2.32 10.27
C ASN A 64 6.19 -2.84 8.88
N VAL A 65 7.07 -2.65 7.91
CA VAL A 65 6.85 -3.11 6.54
C VAL A 65 7.16 -4.60 6.43
N ILE A 66 6.16 -5.39 6.11
CA ILE A 66 6.25 -6.85 6.04
C ILE A 66 6.28 -7.41 4.63
N GLY A 67 5.97 -6.61 3.61
CA GLY A 67 5.96 -7.07 2.24
C GLY A 67 5.59 -6.02 1.22
N VAL A 68 5.61 -6.42 -0.06
CA VAL A 68 5.18 -5.59 -1.18
C VAL A 68 3.79 -6.02 -1.66
N VAL A 69 3.04 -5.07 -2.22
CA VAL A 69 1.73 -5.35 -2.82
C VAL A 69 1.95 -5.73 -4.29
N MET A 70 1.71 -7.00 -4.64
CA MET A 70 2.06 -7.56 -5.95
C MET A 70 1.29 -6.96 -7.15
N ASN A 71 0.14 -6.37 -6.90
CA ASN A 71 -0.68 -5.76 -7.95
C ASN A 71 -0.65 -4.21 -7.94
N ASN A 72 0.10 -3.61 -7.01
CA ASN A 72 0.21 -2.16 -6.88
C ASN A 72 1.67 -1.74 -6.61
N GLU A 73 2.28 -1.07 -7.57
CA GLU A 73 3.67 -0.60 -7.49
C GLU A 73 3.88 0.62 -6.59
N TYR A 74 2.82 1.15 -6.01
CA TYR A 74 2.88 2.33 -5.12
C TYR A 74 2.64 1.99 -3.67
N ARG A 75 2.43 0.70 -3.33
CA ARG A 75 2.07 0.29 -1.97
C ARG A 75 2.94 -0.83 -1.43
N VAL A 76 3.04 -0.82 -0.11
CA VAL A 76 3.64 -1.90 0.70
C VAL A 76 2.62 -2.39 1.73
N ASN A 77 2.79 -3.64 2.18
CA ASN A 77 2.03 -4.18 3.28
C ASN A 77 2.74 -3.85 4.59
N VAL A 78 2.02 -3.32 5.55
CA VAL A 78 2.53 -2.96 6.88
C VAL A 78 1.67 -3.59 7.98
N ILE A 79 2.30 -3.92 9.10
CA ILE A 79 1.62 -4.05 10.37
C ILE A 79 1.74 -2.69 11.05
N ALA A 80 0.61 -2.09 11.41
CA ALA A 80 0.58 -0.79 12.04
C ALA A 80 -0.33 -0.78 13.27
N PHE A 81 -0.02 0.11 14.20
CA PHE A 81 -0.84 0.42 15.36
C PHE A 81 -0.68 1.88 15.76
N GLU A 82 -1.66 2.41 16.46
CA GLU A 82 -1.69 3.78 16.93
C GLU A 82 -1.55 3.85 18.47
N THR A 83 -0.92 4.91 18.95
CA THR A 83 -0.78 5.17 20.39
C THR A 83 -1.18 6.62 20.71
N PRO A 84 -1.94 6.91 21.79
CA PRO A 84 -2.53 5.92 22.71
C PRO A 84 -3.63 5.10 22.03
N PHE A 85 -3.80 3.85 22.45
CA PHE A 85 -4.94 3.07 22.04
C PHE A 85 -6.22 3.77 22.51
N LYS A 86 -7.11 4.04 21.57
CA LYS A 86 -8.44 4.53 21.89
C LYS A 86 -9.35 3.32 22.05
N PHE A 87 -9.73 3.03 23.27
CA PHE A 87 -10.81 2.09 23.52
C PHE A 87 -12.11 2.75 23.12
N PHE A 88 -12.77 2.26 22.10
CA PHE A 88 -14.14 2.63 21.81
C PHE A 88 -15.09 1.92 22.80
N ALA A 89 -15.02 2.32 24.05
CA ALA A 89 -15.99 1.87 25.05
C ALA A 89 -17.42 2.35 24.75
N ASP A 90 -17.56 3.30 23.87
CA ASP A 90 -18.81 3.98 23.56
C ASP A 90 -19.28 3.79 22.12
N ALA A 91 -18.84 2.78 21.41
CA ALA A 91 -19.45 2.43 20.13
C ALA A 91 -20.85 1.83 20.40
N PRO A 92 -21.93 2.56 20.10
CA PRO A 92 -23.29 2.16 20.52
C PRO A 92 -23.80 0.88 19.85
N ASP A 93 -23.05 0.33 18.91
CA ASP A 93 -23.39 -0.88 18.14
C ASP A 93 -22.34 -1.97 18.16
N SER A 94 -21.38 -1.91 19.07
CA SER A 94 -20.46 -3.03 19.18
C SER A 94 -21.16 -4.19 19.83
N THR A 95 -21.60 -5.13 19.01
CA THR A 95 -22.01 -6.48 19.44
C THR A 95 -20.83 -7.31 19.94
N LEU A 96 -19.72 -6.68 20.21
CA LEU A 96 -18.54 -7.30 20.78
C LEU A 96 -18.72 -7.33 22.29
N CYS A 97 -19.37 -8.40 22.72
CA CYS A 97 -19.46 -8.74 24.11
C CYS A 97 -18.28 -9.60 24.50
N GLY A 98 -17.68 -9.24 25.57
CA GLY A 98 -16.69 -10.05 26.22
C GLY A 98 -15.28 -9.83 25.72
N ASP A 99 -14.42 -10.70 26.08
CA ASP A 99 -12.96 -10.70 25.98
C ASP A 99 -12.39 -10.66 24.55
N GLU A 100 -13.28 -10.40 23.62
CA GLU A 100 -12.84 -10.25 22.27
C GLU A 100 -12.69 -8.84 21.87
N LEU A 101 -11.63 -8.21 22.05
CA LEU A 101 -11.11 -7.23 21.72
C LEU A 101 -10.79 -6.92 20.60
N ILE A 102 -10.82 -6.23 20.23
CA ILE A 102 -10.26 -5.38 19.93
C ILE A 102 -9.86 -5.06 18.77
N TRP A 103 -10.14 -4.29 18.27
CA TRP A 103 -9.91 -3.79 17.39
C TRP A 103 -9.83 -3.14 16.73
N THR A 104 -9.69 -2.59 16.22
CA THR A 104 -9.28 -2.48 15.48
C THR A 104 -9.05 -1.76 14.36
N GLU A 105 -9.47 -0.55 14.17
CA GLU A 105 -8.96 0.43 13.24
C GLU A 105 -7.54 0.82 13.57
N ASP A 106 -7.15 0.66 14.83
CA ASP A 106 -5.88 1.13 15.36
C ASP A 106 -4.75 0.09 15.34
N PHE A 107 -5.04 -1.17 15.03
CA PHE A 107 -4.04 -2.22 14.90
C PHE A 107 -4.42 -3.20 13.81
N GLY A 108 -3.52 -3.45 12.89
CA GLY A 108 -3.79 -4.45 11.85
C GLY A 108 -2.80 -4.48 10.70
N LEU A 109 -3.22 -5.19 9.67
CA LEU A 109 -2.52 -5.32 8.41
C LEU A 109 -3.11 -4.31 7.42
N PHE A 110 -2.27 -3.40 6.95
CA PHE A 110 -2.68 -2.33 6.04
C PHE A 110 -1.84 -2.31 4.78
N CYS A 111 -2.37 -1.64 3.74
CA CYS A 111 -1.60 -1.24 2.58
C CYS A 111 -1.23 0.24 2.72
N PHE A 112 0.06 0.55 2.67
CA PHE A 112 0.57 1.90 2.83
C PHE A 112 1.24 2.42 1.56
N ASP A 113 1.02 3.69 1.21
CA ASP A 113 1.59 4.30 0.02
C ASP A 113 3.09 4.60 0.20
N VAL A 114 3.90 4.29 -0.82
CA VAL A 114 5.36 4.46 -0.75
C VAL A 114 5.79 5.86 -1.15
N ALA A 115 5.39 6.34 -2.31
CA ALA A 115 6.00 7.52 -2.90
C ALA A 115 5.09 8.44 -3.72
N HIS A 116 3.80 8.16 -3.85
CA HIS A 116 2.92 8.98 -4.68
C HIS A 116 1.53 9.12 -4.10
N GLY A 117 1.08 10.34 -3.97
CA GLY A 117 -0.26 10.69 -3.57
C GLY A 117 -0.30 11.87 -2.60
N GLU A 118 -1.45 12.50 -2.52
CA GLU A 118 -1.77 13.49 -1.48
C GLU A 118 -2.06 12.72 -0.20
N GLY A 119 -1.07 12.47 0.65
CA GLY A 119 -1.33 11.77 1.88
C GLY A 119 -0.08 11.28 2.61
N ARG A 120 -0.28 10.28 3.45
CA ARG A 120 0.78 9.63 4.21
C ARG A 120 1.60 8.76 3.27
N VAL A 121 2.85 9.16 3.01
CA VAL A 121 3.79 8.37 2.22
C VAL A 121 4.97 7.97 3.08
N ILE A 122 5.42 6.73 2.92
CA ILE A 122 6.43 6.13 3.78
C ILE A 122 7.77 6.88 3.74
N ASP A 123 8.15 7.43 2.59
CA ASP A 123 9.39 8.18 2.43
C ASP A 123 9.42 9.50 3.25
N ASN A 124 8.26 9.95 3.74
CA ASN A 124 8.13 11.15 4.56
C ASN A 124 8.02 10.85 6.07
N LEU A 125 8.14 9.57 6.45
CA LEU A 125 8.03 9.15 7.83
C LEU A 125 9.42 9.04 8.47
N GLU A 126 9.45 9.10 9.79
CA GLU A 126 10.64 8.85 10.57
C GLU A 126 10.94 7.35 10.58
N GLU A 127 12.09 6.94 10.04
CA GLU A 127 12.57 5.56 10.15
C GLU A 127 13.09 5.33 11.57
N ILE A 128 12.59 4.30 12.23
CA ILE A 128 12.94 3.94 13.61
C ILE A 128 13.55 2.55 13.67
N SER A 129 14.16 2.20 14.79
CA SER A 129 14.69 0.85 15.00
C SER A 129 13.57 -0.18 15.25
N SER A 130 13.85 -1.45 14.97
CA SER A 130 12.95 -2.54 15.30
C SER A 130 12.73 -2.68 16.81
N GLU A 131 13.70 -2.30 17.62
CA GLU A 131 13.63 -2.29 19.07
C GLU A 131 12.66 -1.22 19.55
N GLU A 132 12.69 -0.02 18.96
CA GLU A 132 11.76 1.06 19.29
C GLU A 132 10.33 0.66 18.93
N TRP A 133 10.14 0.08 17.74
CA TRP A 133 8.84 -0.42 17.30
C TRP A 133 8.30 -1.50 18.23
N SER A 134 9.14 -2.51 18.59
CA SER A 134 8.76 -3.60 19.48
C SER A 134 8.40 -3.10 20.87
N LYS A 135 9.17 -2.15 21.40
CA LYS A 135 8.86 -1.54 22.70
C LYS A 135 7.53 -0.81 22.69
N ALA A 136 7.26 -0.02 21.63
CA ALA A 136 5.97 0.65 21.50
C ALA A 136 4.81 -0.35 21.42
N LEU A 137 4.99 -1.48 20.72
CA LEU A 137 4.01 -2.54 20.66
C LEU A 137 3.80 -3.20 22.04
N ASP A 138 4.88 -3.53 22.76
CA ASP A 138 4.80 -4.11 24.09
C ASP A 138 4.07 -3.19 25.07
N ASP A 139 4.36 -1.89 25.03
CA ASP A 139 3.68 -0.88 25.85
C ASP A 139 2.17 -0.83 25.54
N CYS A 140 1.78 -1.05 24.29
CA CYS A 140 0.38 -1.16 23.91
C CYS A 140 -0.26 -2.45 24.43
N VAL A 141 0.40 -3.59 24.26
CA VAL A 141 -0.09 -4.92 24.71
C VAL A 141 -0.27 -4.94 26.22
N VAL A 142 0.64 -4.34 26.96
CA VAL A 142 0.52 -4.23 28.43
C VAL A 142 -0.73 -3.45 28.82
N LYS A 143 -0.99 -2.32 28.15
CA LYS A 143 -2.20 -1.54 28.41
C LYS A 143 -3.48 -2.32 28.13
N ILE A 144 -3.51 -3.09 27.05
CA ILE A 144 -4.66 -3.96 26.73
C ILE A 144 -4.92 -5.01 27.82
N ARG A 145 -3.87 -5.57 28.41
CA ARG A 145 -4.01 -6.60 29.47
C ARG A 145 -4.45 -6.05 30.83
N CYS A 146 -4.37 -4.76 31.01
CA CYS A 146 -4.73 -4.10 32.29
C CYS A 146 -6.19 -3.63 32.33
N TYR A 147 -6.96 -3.90 31.29
CA TYR A 147 -8.39 -3.66 31.22
C TYR A 147 -9.17 -4.99 31.18
#